data_633f14253df395ff715b6e7355c4f5cc
#
_entry.id   633f14253df395ff715b6e7355c4f5cc
#
_cell.length_a   1.000
_cell.length_b   1.000
_cell.length_c   1.000
_cell.angle_alpha   90.00
_cell.angle_beta   90.00
_cell.angle_gamma   90.00
#
_symmetry.space_group_name_H-M   'P 1'
#
loop_
_entity.id
_entity.type
_entity.pdbx_description
1 polymer ?
#
loop_
_entity_poly.entity_id
_entity_poly.type
_entity_poly.pdbx_seq_one_letter_code
_entity_poly.pdbx_strand_id
1 'polypeptide(L)'
;MSESLGLTKVLQDAIAEAEELIANAPFIRTEQDRLEGYDYLSGRIRMAMQMAFDYDLERPLFVNPTHQFSRQGLDNPDAIYFNAFLRQDVEYVIRGRRGTSADLSFQVMGGMYSADSAATSLMAFDDRELEKDADGNFEFTYVAEPGAKSLIVREVFNDWDTEERGTLTIERPDLMGAAARPLSEAMLRKKYEIAARSLTGSIQTWFAFPQFFERKEPVNTLTLPKSTPGGLESQRSSIGHYELEDDEALIISVKECTDCSYQGAQVGSDWYVSTDYETHQTSLTKAQADVDPDGVIRFCLLYTSPSPRDRTRSRMPSSA
;
A
#
# COMPACT_ATOMS: atom_id res chain seq x y z
N MET A 1 30.05 20.39 -26.94
CA MET A 1 28.95 19.59 -26.38
C MET A 1 29.48 18.92 -25.12
N SER A 2 28.85 19.08 -23.96
CA SER A 2 29.25 18.35 -22.76
C SER A 2 28.93 16.86 -22.92
N GLU A 3 29.82 16.00 -22.48
CA GLU A 3 29.64 14.56 -22.49
C GLU A 3 28.50 14.18 -21.51
N SER A 4 27.70 13.15 -21.86
CA SER A 4 26.64 12.64 -20.98
C SER A 4 27.24 12.04 -19.74
N LEU A 5 26.66 12.31 -18.56
CA LEU A 5 27.06 11.70 -17.29
C LEU A 5 26.70 10.20 -17.17
N GLY A 6 25.84 9.69 -18.05
CA GLY A 6 25.44 8.27 -18.07
C GLY A 6 24.73 7.78 -16.79
N LEU A 7 24.22 8.69 -15.94
CA LEU A 7 23.67 8.35 -14.62
C LEU A 7 22.44 7.43 -14.67
N THR A 8 21.66 7.51 -15.75
CA THR A 8 20.42 6.74 -15.91
C THR A 8 20.64 5.31 -16.40
N LYS A 9 21.86 4.95 -16.83
CA LYS A 9 22.12 3.63 -17.44
C LYS A 9 21.71 2.46 -16.53
N VAL A 10 22.02 2.55 -15.23
CA VAL A 10 21.67 1.51 -14.26
C VAL A 10 20.15 1.32 -14.13
N LEU A 11 19.37 2.41 -14.26
CA LEU A 11 17.90 2.32 -14.24
C LEU A 11 17.36 1.77 -15.56
N GLN A 12 17.96 2.10 -16.70
CA GLN A 12 17.58 1.53 -18.00
C GLN A 12 17.77 0.01 -18.00
N ASP A 13 18.90 -0.48 -17.45
CA ASP A 13 19.17 -1.91 -17.34
C ASP A 13 18.17 -2.59 -16.39
N ALA A 14 17.85 -1.96 -15.26
CA ALA A 14 16.86 -2.48 -14.32
C ALA A 14 15.42 -2.48 -14.91
N ILE A 15 15.07 -1.54 -15.78
CA ILE A 15 13.79 -1.57 -16.50
C ILE A 15 13.73 -2.75 -17.45
N ALA A 16 14.80 -3.03 -18.19
CA ALA A 16 14.85 -4.19 -19.06
C ALA A 16 14.75 -5.52 -18.28
N GLU A 17 15.46 -5.63 -17.14
CA GLU A 17 15.34 -6.78 -16.23
C GLU A 17 13.91 -6.92 -15.68
N ALA A 18 13.30 -5.82 -15.27
CA ALA A 18 11.92 -5.81 -14.77
C ALA A 18 10.91 -6.27 -15.84
N GLU A 19 11.10 -5.86 -17.09
CA GLU A 19 10.30 -6.31 -18.23
C GLU A 19 10.41 -7.82 -18.44
N GLU A 20 11.61 -8.40 -18.31
CA GLU A 20 11.82 -9.84 -18.36
C GLU A 20 11.13 -10.57 -17.20
N LEU A 21 11.18 -10.01 -15.97
CA LEU A 21 10.46 -10.57 -14.83
C LEU A 21 8.95 -10.59 -15.08
N ILE A 22 8.38 -9.49 -15.61
CA ILE A 22 6.97 -9.39 -15.98
C ILE A 22 6.61 -10.43 -17.03
N ALA A 23 7.37 -10.51 -18.12
CA ALA A 23 7.10 -11.43 -19.22
C ALA A 23 7.12 -12.91 -18.80
N ASN A 24 7.89 -13.26 -17.75
CA ASN A 24 8.02 -14.61 -17.24
C ASN A 24 7.26 -14.86 -15.93
N ALA A 25 6.31 -13.98 -15.57
CA ALA A 25 5.54 -14.16 -14.33
C ALA A 25 4.75 -15.48 -14.36
N PRO A 26 4.80 -16.29 -13.27
CA PRO A 26 4.29 -17.67 -13.31
C PRO A 26 2.76 -17.79 -13.38
N PHE A 27 2.04 -16.69 -13.19
CA PHE A 27 0.58 -16.62 -13.16
C PHE A 27 -0.03 -16.05 -14.44
N ILE A 28 0.76 -15.70 -15.44
CA ILE A 28 0.23 -15.26 -16.75
C ILE A 28 -0.40 -16.47 -17.46
N ARG A 29 -1.71 -16.37 -17.74
CA ARG A 29 -2.49 -17.39 -18.45
C ARG A 29 -3.06 -16.85 -19.77
N THR A 30 -3.28 -15.53 -19.82
CA THR A 30 -3.93 -14.85 -20.94
C THR A 30 -3.08 -13.69 -21.45
N GLU A 31 -3.41 -13.20 -22.66
CA GLU A 31 -2.82 -11.95 -23.18
C GLU A 31 -3.18 -10.75 -22.28
N GLN A 32 -4.38 -10.77 -21.67
CA GLN A 32 -4.82 -9.71 -20.78
C GLN A 32 -3.94 -9.65 -19.53
N ASP A 33 -3.63 -10.80 -18.89
CA ASP A 33 -2.72 -10.85 -17.74
C ASP A 33 -1.37 -10.24 -18.08
N ARG A 34 -0.86 -10.54 -19.28
CA ARG A 34 0.41 -9.99 -19.75
C ARG A 34 0.36 -8.47 -19.91
N LEU A 35 -0.71 -7.93 -20.51
CA LEU A 35 -0.89 -6.49 -20.68
C LEU A 35 -1.02 -5.75 -19.35
N GLU A 36 -1.74 -6.33 -18.39
CA GLU A 36 -1.83 -5.81 -17.02
C GLU A 36 -0.48 -5.79 -16.32
N GLY A 37 0.40 -6.75 -16.63
CA GLY A 37 1.77 -6.75 -16.16
C GLY A 37 2.58 -5.55 -16.61
N TYR A 38 2.40 -5.10 -17.83
CA TYR A 38 3.06 -3.87 -18.32
C TYR A 38 2.47 -2.60 -17.69
N ASP A 39 1.17 -2.58 -17.40
CA ASP A 39 0.57 -1.49 -16.63
C ASP A 39 1.12 -1.47 -15.20
N TYR A 40 1.17 -2.63 -14.53
CA TYR A 40 1.81 -2.80 -13.24
C TYR A 40 3.26 -2.32 -13.24
N LEU A 41 4.06 -2.67 -14.27
CA LEU A 41 5.45 -2.22 -14.41
C LEU A 41 5.54 -0.68 -14.43
N SER A 42 4.60 0.00 -15.07
CA SER A 42 4.57 1.46 -15.09
C SER A 42 4.47 2.05 -13.67
N GLY A 43 3.63 1.46 -12.84
CA GLY A 43 3.50 1.81 -11.41
C GLY A 43 4.77 1.50 -10.61
N ARG A 44 5.45 0.37 -10.89
CA ARG A 44 6.70 0.01 -10.24
C ARG A 44 7.84 0.95 -10.55
N ILE A 45 7.96 1.38 -11.81
CA ILE A 45 8.95 2.40 -12.23
C ILE A 45 8.69 3.72 -11.49
N ARG A 46 7.43 4.16 -11.44
CA ARG A 46 7.05 5.38 -10.72
C ARG A 46 7.42 5.30 -9.24
N MET A 47 7.06 4.21 -8.57
CA MET A 47 7.38 4.01 -7.16
C MET A 47 8.89 3.95 -6.93
N ALA A 48 9.64 3.26 -7.76
CA ALA A 48 11.10 3.18 -7.64
C ALA A 48 11.75 4.57 -7.70
N MET A 49 11.25 5.44 -8.58
CA MET A 49 11.70 6.83 -8.66
C MET A 49 11.30 7.63 -7.42
N GLN A 50 10.06 7.51 -6.93
CA GLN A 50 9.64 8.16 -5.68
C GLN A 50 10.50 7.70 -4.51
N MET A 51 10.70 6.41 -4.32
CA MET A 51 11.51 5.85 -3.22
C MET A 51 12.96 6.33 -3.24
N ALA A 52 13.50 6.70 -4.40
CA ALA A 52 14.88 7.16 -4.54
C ALA A 52 15.02 8.69 -4.48
N PHE A 53 14.05 9.44 -4.97
CA PHE A 53 14.19 10.87 -5.22
C PHE A 53 13.35 11.75 -4.31
N ASP A 54 12.18 11.30 -3.86
CA ASP A 54 11.28 12.11 -3.05
C ASP A 54 11.62 12.05 -1.55
N TYR A 55 12.38 11.03 -1.12
CA TYR A 55 12.81 10.92 0.27
C TYR A 55 14.15 11.59 0.53
N ASP A 56 14.22 12.30 1.66
CA ASP A 56 15.44 12.92 2.16
C ASP A 56 15.56 12.68 3.68
N LEU A 57 16.65 12.02 4.10
CA LEU A 57 16.93 11.74 5.51
C LEU A 57 17.32 12.99 6.33
N GLU A 58 17.68 14.10 5.68
CA GLU A 58 18.00 15.36 6.33
C GLU A 58 16.80 16.29 6.40
N ARG A 59 15.89 16.19 5.43
CA ARG A 59 14.65 16.95 5.35
C ARG A 59 13.48 15.99 5.12
N PRO A 60 13.12 15.22 6.15
CA PRO A 60 12.10 14.22 6.01
C PRO A 60 10.76 14.88 5.67
N LEU A 61 9.99 14.17 4.87
CA LEU A 61 8.59 14.49 4.59
C LEU A 61 7.83 13.19 4.42
N PHE A 62 6.54 13.25 4.66
CA PHE A 62 5.67 12.12 4.36
C PHE A 62 5.35 12.10 2.86
N VAL A 63 5.75 11.02 2.21
CA VAL A 63 5.44 10.71 0.81
C VAL A 63 4.33 9.68 0.78
N ASN A 64 3.42 9.77 -0.16
CA ASN A 64 2.45 8.72 -0.45
C ASN A 64 2.93 7.90 -1.66
N PRO A 65 3.67 6.78 -1.45
CA PRO A 65 4.20 6.00 -2.57
C PRO A 65 3.19 4.99 -3.12
N THR A 66 2.12 4.70 -2.38
CA THR A 66 1.10 3.71 -2.75
C THR A 66 -0.22 4.42 -2.99
N HIS A 67 -0.64 4.47 -4.24
CA HIS A 67 -1.87 5.12 -4.69
C HIS A 67 -2.30 4.53 -6.05
N GLN A 68 -3.44 4.96 -6.58
CA GLN A 68 -4.04 4.41 -7.81
C GLN A 68 -3.09 4.21 -9.01
N PHE A 69 -2.04 5.02 -9.13
CA PHE A 69 -1.05 4.91 -10.22
C PHE A 69 0.24 4.18 -9.79
N SER A 70 0.34 3.74 -8.55
CA SER A 70 1.53 3.09 -7.98
C SER A 70 1.13 2.11 -6.89
N ARG A 71 0.30 1.14 -7.24
CA ARG A 71 -0.26 0.12 -6.34
C ARG A 71 0.76 -0.97 -6.01
N GLN A 72 0.71 -1.51 -4.82
CA GLN A 72 1.57 -2.62 -4.39
C GLN A 72 1.06 -3.33 -3.14
N GLY A 73 1.40 -4.61 -3.03
CA GLY A 73 1.24 -5.35 -1.79
C GLY A 73 -0.21 -5.57 -1.40
N LEU A 74 -1.09 -5.72 -2.38
CA LEU A 74 -2.53 -5.79 -2.21
C LEU A 74 -3.03 -4.61 -1.36
N ASP A 75 -2.67 -3.41 -1.81
CA ASP A 75 -2.99 -2.14 -1.17
C ASP A 75 -4.50 -2.00 -0.95
N ASN A 76 -4.87 -1.44 0.21
CA ASN A 76 -6.27 -1.17 0.52
C ASN A 76 -6.73 0.12 -0.16
N PRO A 77 -7.74 0.09 -1.06
CA PRO A 77 -8.31 1.27 -1.70
C PRO A 77 -8.85 2.32 -0.71
N ASP A 78 -9.25 1.87 0.48
CA ASP A 78 -9.82 2.74 1.52
C ASP A 78 -8.75 3.32 2.46
N ALA A 79 -7.47 3.23 2.09
CA ALA A 79 -6.36 3.73 2.88
C ALA A 79 -5.44 4.69 2.13
N ILE A 80 -5.00 5.74 2.81
CA ILE A 80 -3.87 6.56 2.37
C ILE A 80 -2.63 6.11 3.13
N TYR A 81 -1.55 5.88 2.39
CA TYR A 81 -0.27 5.43 2.94
C TYR A 81 0.74 6.56 2.91
N PHE A 82 1.14 7.02 4.08
CA PHE A 82 2.25 7.96 4.21
C PHE A 82 3.50 7.23 4.68
N ASN A 83 4.63 7.58 4.12
CA ASN A 83 5.91 6.96 4.48
C ASN A 83 6.98 8.03 4.60
N ALA A 84 7.80 7.96 5.66
CA ALA A 84 9.00 8.77 5.84
C ALA A 84 10.18 7.87 6.22
N PHE A 85 11.33 8.04 5.58
CA PHE A 85 12.53 7.31 5.97
C PHE A 85 13.16 7.92 7.22
N LEU A 86 13.65 7.05 8.09
CA LEU A 86 14.26 7.40 9.35
C LEU A 86 15.76 7.06 9.35
N ARG A 87 16.52 7.86 10.09
CA ARG A 87 17.91 7.59 10.45
C ARG A 87 17.94 7.24 11.93
N GLN A 88 18.55 6.12 12.25
CA GLN A 88 18.79 5.68 13.62
C GLN A 88 19.49 6.76 14.47
N ASP A 89 19.17 6.83 15.75
CA ASP A 89 19.69 7.78 16.74
C ASP A 89 19.40 9.26 16.41
N VAL A 90 18.33 9.51 15.64
CA VAL A 90 17.86 10.86 15.29
C VAL A 90 16.48 11.08 15.87
N GLU A 91 16.28 12.27 16.44
CA GLU A 91 14.98 12.73 16.91
C GLU A 91 14.16 13.32 15.75
N TYR A 92 12.88 12.97 15.72
CA TYR A 92 11.88 13.48 14.81
C TYR A 92 10.70 14.04 15.59
N VAL A 93 10.16 15.17 15.12
CA VAL A 93 8.91 15.72 15.61
C VAL A 93 7.85 15.50 14.55
N ILE A 94 6.80 14.81 14.92
CA ILE A 94 5.65 14.53 14.07
C ILE A 94 4.48 15.39 14.56
N ARG A 95 3.88 16.16 13.63
CA ARG A 95 2.70 17.00 13.90
C ARG A 95 1.62 16.70 12.91
N GLY A 96 0.40 16.90 13.35
CA GLY A 96 -0.74 16.76 12.46
C GLY A 96 -2.02 17.28 13.07
N ARG A 97 -3.06 17.24 12.28
CA ARG A 97 -4.44 17.40 12.72
C ARG A 97 -5.21 16.13 12.36
N ARG A 98 -5.85 15.55 13.34
CA ARG A 98 -6.74 14.41 13.13
C ARG A 98 -7.95 14.85 12.30
N GLY A 99 -8.16 14.19 11.17
CA GLY A 99 -9.41 14.32 10.41
C GLY A 99 -10.54 13.51 11.05
N THR A 100 -11.52 13.12 10.28
CA THR A 100 -12.65 12.29 10.72
C THR A 100 -12.62 10.87 10.18
N SER A 101 -11.52 10.48 9.50
CA SER A 101 -11.31 9.14 8.97
C SER A 101 -11.46 8.05 10.05
N ALA A 102 -11.83 6.85 9.66
CA ALA A 102 -12.14 5.74 10.56
C ALA A 102 -10.96 5.35 11.46
N ASP A 103 -9.73 5.38 10.93
CA ASP A 103 -8.51 5.01 11.67
C ASP A 103 -7.31 5.81 11.19
N LEU A 104 -6.42 6.17 12.12
CA LEU A 104 -5.12 6.75 11.83
C LEU A 104 -4.07 6.01 12.66
N SER A 105 -3.18 5.29 12.02
CA SER A 105 -2.20 4.44 12.69
C SER A 105 -0.78 4.75 12.26
N PHE A 106 0.15 4.57 13.19
CA PHE A 106 1.58 4.84 13.07
C PHE A 106 2.35 3.55 13.29
N GLN A 107 3.31 3.25 12.42
CA GLN A 107 4.10 2.03 12.54
C GLN A 107 5.54 2.29 12.12
N VAL A 108 6.49 2.03 13.01
CA VAL A 108 7.92 2.07 12.71
C VAL A 108 8.38 0.70 12.21
N MET A 109 9.01 0.70 11.05
CA MET A 109 9.49 -0.51 10.40
C MET A 109 11.00 -0.66 10.57
N GLY A 110 11.42 -1.86 10.95
CA GLY A 110 12.84 -2.26 11.09
C GLY A 110 13.46 -2.79 9.81
N GLY A 111 12.80 -2.69 8.68
CA GLY A 111 13.28 -3.17 7.39
C GLY A 111 12.29 -2.93 6.28
N MET A 112 12.58 -3.50 5.12
CA MET A 112 11.69 -3.53 3.96
C MET A 112 11.30 -4.97 3.68
N TYR A 113 10.17 -5.18 3.04
CA TYR A 113 9.86 -6.48 2.47
C TYR A 113 10.88 -6.89 1.43
N SER A 114 11.20 -8.17 1.40
CA SER A 114 12.02 -8.79 0.36
C SER A 114 11.40 -10.13 -0.04
N ALA A 115 11.91 -10.74 -1.09
CA ALA A 115 11.45 -12.06 -1.52
C ALA A 115 11.58 -13.14 -0.42
N ASP A 116 12.50 -12.96 0.52
CA ASP A 116 12.83 -13.94 1.56
C ASP A 116 12.33 -13.58 2.96
N SER A 117 11.92 -12.33 3.19
CA SER A 117 11.54 -11.86 4.52
C SER A 117 10.47 -10.78 4.50
N ALA A 118 9.60 -10.83 5.50
CA ALA A 118 8.69 -9.73 5.80
C ALA A 118 9.42 -8.60 6.56
N ALA A 119 8.94 -7.38 6.38
CA ALA A 119 9.39 -6.25 7.20
C ALA A 119 9.01 -6.48 8.66
N THR A 120 9.88 -6.04 9.58
CA THR A 120 9.65 -6.16 11.02
C THR A 120 9.01 -4.88 11.55
N SER A 121 7.94 -4.99 12.32
CA SER A 121 7.39 -3.89 13.11
C SER A 121 8.22 -3.73 14.39
N LEU A 122 8.69 -2.53 14.66
CA LEU A 122 9.42 -2.19 15.90
C LEU A 122 8.48 -1.49 16.87
N MET A 123 7.59 -0.63 16.38
CA MET A 123 6.61 0.09 17.17
C MET A 123 5.33 0.25 16.33
N ALA A 124 4.18 0.11 16.95
CA ALA A 124 2.90 0.42 16.33
C ALA A 124 1.95 0.99 17.38
N PHE A 125 1.20 2.03 17.04
CA PHE A 125 0.15 2.63 17.83
C PHE A 125 -0.86 3.35 16.93
N ASP A 126 -1.99 3.74 17.46
CA ASP A 126 -3.01 4.48 16.73
C ASP A 126 -3.35 5.82 17.40
N ASP A 127 -4.19 6.59 16.75
CA ASP A 127 -4.56 7.94 17.19
C ASP A 127 -5.32 7.99 18.52
N ARG A 128 -5.81 6.88 19.04
CA ARG A 128 -6.43 6.77 20.38
C ARG A 128 -5.40 6.93 21.49
N GLU A 129 -4.14 6.64 21.21
CA GLU A 129 -3.02 6.82 22.13
C GLU A 129 -2.40 8.21 22.06
N LEU A 130 -2.82 9.06 21.12
CA LEU A 130 -2.32 10.42 20.95
C LEU A 130 -3.11 11.43 21.80
N GLU A 131 -2.40 12.32 22.49
CA GLU A 131 -2.99 13.52 23.05
C GLU A 131 -3.34 14.50 21.91
N LYS A 132 -4.58 14.97 21.89
CA LYS A 132 -5.11 15.90 20.89
C LYS A 132 -5.74 17.09 21.58
N ASP A 133 -5.53 18.29 21.03
CA ASP A 133 -6.26 19.48 21.45
C ASP A 133 -7.73 19.47 20.96
N ALA A 134 -8.48 20.52 21.30
CA ALA A 134 -9.90 20.64 20.94
C ALA A 134 -10.14 20.72 19.42
N ASP A 135 -9.14 21.13 18.65
CA ASP A 135 -9.18 21.23 17.19
C ASP A 135 -8.65 19.96 16.51
N GLY A 136 -8.26 18.95 17.30
CA GLY A 136 -7.72 17.68 16.83
C GLY A 136 -6.24 17.73 16.47
N ASN A 137 -5.51 18.81 16.81
CA ASN A 137 -4.08 18.88 16.56
C ASN A 137 -3.32 17.99 17.57
N PHE A 138 -2.28 17.36 17.08
CA PHE A 138 -1.38 16.52 17.87
C PHE A 138 0.07 16.78 17.51
N GLU A 139 0.95 16.52 18.47
CA GLU A 139 2.39 16.51 18.31
C GLU A 139 2.98 15.41 19.16
N PHE A 140 3.92 14.66 18.61
CA PHE A 140 4.75 13.74 19.38
C PHE A 140 6.17 13.69 18.85
N THR A 141 7.10 13.34 19.74
CA THR A 141 8.52 13.17 19.42
C THR A 141 8.88 11.70 19.39
N TYR A 142 9.66 11.30 18.41
CA TYR A 142 10.20 9.96 18.29
C TYR A 142 11.70 9.98 18.04
N VAL A 143 12.47 9.30 18.88
CA VAL A 143 13.88 9.04 18.65
C VAL A 143 14.02 7.69 17.99
N ALA A 144 14.51 7.67 16.74
CA ALA A 144 14.57 6.44 15.95
C ALA A 144 15.53 5.44 16.57
N GLU A 145 14.99 4.34 17.07
CA GLU A 145 15.71 3.26 17.71
C GLU A 145 16.62 2.48 16.74
N PRO A 146 17.59 1.70 17.27
CA PRO A 146 18.43 0.85 16.44
C PRO A 146 17.59 -0.10 15.56
N GLY A 147 17.86 -0.04 14.27
CA GLY A 147 17.13 -0.84 13.27
C GLY A 147 15.97 -0.11 12.60
N ALA A 148 15.46 0.99 13.15
CA ALA A 148 14.39 1.77 12.52
C ALA A 148 14.80 2.28 11.13
N LYS A 149 13.94 2.07 10.13
CA LYS A 149 14.17 2.44 8.73
C LYS A 149 13.14 3.41 8.18
N SER A 150 11.88 3.24 8.56
CA SER A 150 10.79 4.11 8.12
C SER A 150 9.67 4.19 9.14
N LEU A 151 8.95 5.31 9.12
CA LEU A 151 7.66 5.48 9.76
C LEU A 151 6.60 5.42 8.66
N ILE A 152 5.69 4.45 8.78
CA ILE A 152 4.51 4.33 7.93
C ILE A 152 3.31 4.82 8.73
N VAL A 153 2.52 5.70 8.12
CA VAL A 153 1.24 6.15 8.66
C VAL A 153 0.14 5.72 7.71
N ARG A 154 -0.91 5.11 8.24
CA ARG A 154 -2.08 4.72 7.45
C ARG A 154 -3.27 5.49 7.96
N GLU A 155 -3.95 6.18 7.07
CA GLU A 155 -5.23 6.82 7.32
C GLU A 155 -6.29 6.05 6.55
N VAL A 156 -7.27 5.46 7.25
CA VAL A 156 -8.24 4.51 6.70
C VAL A 156 -9.63 5.13 6.77
N PHE A 157 -10.40 4.98 5.70
CA PHE A 157 -11.72 5.56 5.53
C PHE A 157 -12.80 4.49 5.43
N ASN A 158 -13.91 4.69 6.12
CA ASN A 158 -15.14 3.92 5.88
C ASN A 158 -16.00 4.57 4.79
N ASP A 159 -15.98 5.90 4.71
CA ASP A 159 -16.81 6.66 3.80
C ASP A 159 -16.05 7.88 3.26
N TRP A 160 -15.60 7.79 2.02
CA TRP A 160 -14.85 8.84 1.33
C TRP A 160 -15.66 10.11 1.05
N ASP A 161 -17.00 10.02 1.08
CA ASP A 161 -17.88 11.18 0.81
C ASP A 161 -18.08 12.06 2.04
N THR A 162 -17.96 11.51 3.24
CA THR A 162 -18.28 12.21 4.49
C THR A 162 -17.11 12.38 5.44
N GLU A 163 -16.08 11.53 5.33
CA GLU A 163 -14.91 11.60 6.19
C GLU A 163 -13.84 12.55 5.62
N GLU A 164 -13.26 13.36 6.51
CA GLU A 164 -12.23 14.35 6.17
C GLU A 164 -10.83 13.82 6.50
N ARG A 165 -9.90 14.08 5.59
CA ARG A 165 -8.49 13.76 5.77
C ARG A 165 -7.85 14.61 6.87
N GLY A 166 -6.94 14.00 7.61
CA GLY A 166 -6.01 14.68 8.49
C GLY A 166 -4.87 15.37 7.74
N THR A 167 -4.00 16.00 8.52
CA THR A 167 -2.72 16.55 8.03
C THR A 167 -1.57 15.93 8.80
N LEU A 168 -0.42 15.77 8.15
CA LEU A 168 0.78 15.19 8.75
C LEU A 168 2.03 15.92 8.27
N THR A 169 2.92 16.20 9.22
CA THR A 169 4.28 16.69 8.96
C THR A 169 5.28 15.92 9.80
N ILE A 170 6.52 15.86 9.33
CA ILE A 170 7.65 15.28 10.06
C ILE A 170 8.86 16.20 9.90
N GLU A 171 9.57 16.46 10.98
CA GLU A 171 10.70 17.39 11.01
C GLU A 171 11.87 16.79 11.79
N ARG A 172 13.07 17.28 11.49
CA ARG A 172 14.29 17.05 12.25
C ARG A 172 14.69 18.35 12.96
N PRO A 173 14.48 18.48 14.26
CA PRO A 173 14.79 19.71 15.00
C PRO A 173 16.27 20.11 14.93
N ASP A 174 17.16 19.12 14.89
CA ASP A 174 18.62 19.33 14.82
C ASP A 174 19.10 19.98 13.51
N LEU A 175 18.27 19.96 12.46
CA LEU A 175 18.58 20.56 11.16
C LEU A 175 17.70 21.78 10.82
N MET A 176 16.92 22.26 11.78
CA MET A 176 16.06 23.41 11.55
C MET A 176 16.91 24.65 11.18
N GLY A 177 16.59 25.28 10.07
CA GLY A 177 17.34 26.43 9.54
C GLY A 177 18.66 26.08 8.82
N ALA A 178 19.07 24.83 8.80
CA ALA A 178 20.26 24.41 8.07
C ALA A 178 20.08 24.58 6.55
N ALA A 179 21.14 25.03 5.86
CA ALA A 179 21.14 25.14 4.41
C ALA A 179 21.04 23.76 3.75
N ALA A 180 20.33 23.69 2.60
CA ALA A 180 20.28 22.47 1.80
C ALA A 180 21.69 22.16 1.24
N ARG A 181 22.04 20.88 1.22
CA ARG A 181 23.26 20.46 0.53
C ARG A 181 23.11 20.65 -0.98
N PRO A 182 24.14 21.18 -1.67
CA PRO A 182 24.13 21.22 -3.12
C PRO A 182 24.04 19.82 -3.72
N LEU A 183 23.37 19.71 -4.85
CA LEU A 183 23.37 18.47 -5.62
C LEU A 183 24.78 18.11 -6.07
N SER A 184 25.13 16.84 -6.00
CA SER A 184 26.38 16.30 -6.52
C SER A 184 26.10 15.10 -7.44
N GLU A 185 27.04 14.84 -8.36
CA GLU A 185 26.95 13.66 -9.24
C GLU A 185 26.89 12.37 -8.43
N ALA A 186 27.67 12.27 -7.37
CA ALA A 186 27.67 11.08 -6.49
C ALA A 186 26.32 10.85 -5.81
N MET A 187 25.65 11.91 -5.36
CA MET A 187 24.28 11.81 -4.81
C MET A 187 23.28 11.33 -5.86
N LEU A 188 23.32 11.91 -7.06
CA LEU A 188 22.41 11.50 -8.13
C LEU A 188 22.66 10.06 -8.58
N ARG A 189 23.92 9.67 -8.74
CA ARG A 189 24.30 8.29 -9.08
C ARG A 189 23.72 7.31 -8.06
N LYS A 190 23.90 7.57 -6.76
CA LYS A 190 23.34 6.75 -5.69
C LYS A 190 21.81 6.67 -5.74
N LYS A 191 21.14 7.78 -6.06
CA LYS A 191 19.67 7.79 -6.19
C LYS A 191 19.20 6.90 -7.36
N TYR A 192 19.84 6.95 -8.52
CA TYR A 192 19.51 6.04 -9.62
C TYR A 192 19.81 4.57 -9.31
N GLU A 193 20.87 4.27 -8.57
CA GLU A 193 21.17 2.91 -8.08
C GLU A 193 20.10 2.40 -7.09
N ILE A 194 19.59 3.28 -6.22
CA ILE A 194 18.48 2.95 -5.30
C ILE A 194 17.21 2.68 -6.12
N ALA A 195 16.89 3.53 -7.09
CA ALA A 195 15.73 3.32 -7.95
C ALA A 195 15.80 2.00 -8.70
N ALA A 196 16.94 1.67 -9.29
CA ALA A 196 17.17 0.41 -10.00
C ALA A 196 16.91 -0.80 -9.11
N ARG A 197 17.54 -0.84 -7.92
CA ARG A 197 17.37 -1.95 -6.96
C ARG A 197 15.94 -2.02 -6.40
N SER A 198 15.30 -0.88 -6.17
CA SER A 198 13.91 -0.85 -5.69
C SER A 198 12.95 -1.40 -6.74
N LEU A 199 13.19 -1.15 -8.02
CA LEU A 199 12.36 -1.62 -9.10
C LEU A 199 12.34 -3.14 -9.16
N THR A 200 13.49 -3.77 -9.40
CA THR A 200 13.57 -5.24 -9.55
C THR A 200 13.27 -5.97 -8.24
N GLY A 201 13.80 -5.47 -7.11
CA GLY A 201 13.56 -6.06 -5.80
C GLY A 201 12.09 -6.03 -5.38
N SER A 202 11.36 -4.96 -5.68
CA SER A 202 9.93 -4.90 -5.35
C SER A 202 9.10 -5.89 -6.19
N ILE A 203 9.39 -6.04 -7.47
CA ILE A 203 8.71 -7.01 -8.34
C ILE A 203 8.94 -8.43 -7.81
N GLN A 204 10.19 -8.80 -7.54
CA GLN A 204 10.52 -10.12 -6.98
C GLN A 204 9.82 -10.38 -5.65
N THR A 205 9.79 -9.38 -4.77
CA THR A 205 9.10 -9.45 -3.47
C THR A 205 7.62 -9.78 -3.66
N TRP A 206 6.91 -9.02 -4.47
CA TRP A 206 5.47 -9.17 -4.63
C TRP A 206 5.08 -10.36 -5.49
N PHE A 207 5.99 -10.93 -6.28
CA PHE A 207 5.78 -12.23 -6.93
C PHE A 207 5.89 -13.39 -5.94
N ALA A 208 6.81 -13.28 -4.98
CA ALA A 208 7.00 -14.31 -3.97
C ALA A 208 5.90 -14.32 -2.90
N PHE A 209 5.43 -13.15 -2.49
CA PHE A 209 4.56 -12.97 -1.33
C PHE A 209 3.25 -13.78 -1.41
N PRO A 210 2.47 -13.78 -2.49
CA PRO A 210 1.25 -14.57 -2.59
C PRO A 210 1.50 -16.08 -2.45
N GLN A 211 2.64 -16.57 -2.91
CA GLN A 211 2.98 -17.99 -2.83
C GLN A 211 3.13 -18.48 -1.38
N PHE A 212 3.56 -17.59 -0.48
CA PHE A 212 3.75 -17.95 0.93
C PHE A 212 2.46 -17.91 1.74
N PHE A 213 1.51 -17.04 1.39
CA PHE A 213 0.38 -16.71 2.26
C PHE A 213 -0.98 -17.12 1.69
N GLU A 214 -1.19 -17.00 0.39
CA GLU A 214 -2.51 -17.11 -0.24
C GLU A 214 -2.72 -18.41 -0.97
N ARG A 215 -1.75 -18.80 -1.80
CA ARG A 215 -1.89 -19.97 -2.68
C ARG A 215 -1.75 -21.32 -1.97
N LYS A 216 -1.68 -21.31 -0.64
CA LYS A 216 -1.75 -22.52 0.19
C LYS A 216 -3.18 -22.91 0.53
N GLU A 217 -4.12 -21.97 0.44
CA GLU A 217 -5.54 -22.24 0.67
C GLU A 217 -6.17 -22.78 -0.63
N PRO A 218 -7.20 -23.61 -0.54
CA PRO A 218 -7.98 -24.02 -1.71
C PRO A 218 -8.60 -22.80 -2.42
N VAL A 219 -8.77 -22.92 -3.74
CA VAL A 219 -9.51 -21.92 -4.55
C VAL A 219 -10.90 -21.67 -3.96
N ASN A 220 -11.37 -20.45 -4.02
CA ASN A 220 -12.67 -20.02 -3.49
C ASN A 220 -12.80 -20.20 -1.96
N THR A 221 -11.67 -20.11 -1.25
CA THR A 221 -11.62 -20.21 0.20
C THR A 221 -10.84 -19.05 0.79
N LEU A 222 -11.33 -18.48 1.89
CA LEU A 222 -10.63 -17.45 2.64
C LEU A 222 -9.92 -18.04 3.87
N THR A 223 -8.73 -17.52 4.17
CA THR A 223 -8.07 -17.80 5.45
C THR A 223 -8.94 -17.32 6.61
N LEU A 224 -8.75 -17.89 7.79
CA LEU A 224 -9.26 -17.24 9.00
C LEU A 224 -8.57 -15.89 9.20
N PRO A 225 -9.27 -14.90 9.82
CA PRO A 225 -8.70 -13.59 10.10
C PRO A 225 -7.39 -13.69 10.90
N LYS A 226 -6.31 -13.18 10.36
CA LYS A 226 -4.98 -13.21 10.99
C LYS A 226 -4.19 -11.94 10.70
N SER A 227 -3.18 -11.66 11.52
CA SER A 227 -2.22 -10.60 11.24
C SER A 227 -1.35 -10.98 10.03
N THR A 228 -1.12 -10.02 9.15
CA THR A 228 -0.17 -10.17 8.04
C THR A 228 1.21 -9.76 8.54
N PRO A 229 2.25 -10.60 8.37
CA PRO A 229 3.60 -10.23 8.77
C PRO A 229 4.05 -8.91 8.14
N GLY A 230 4.51 -7.95 8.96
CA GLY A 230 4.88 -6.59 8.55
C GLY A 230 3.69 -5.69 8.16
N GLY A 231 2.47 -6.20 8.14
CA GLY A 231 1.25 -5.41 8.00
C GLY A 231 0.94 -4.60 9.25
N LEU A 232 -0.20 -3.92 9.25
CA LEU A 232 -0.68 -3.16 10.41
C LEU A 232 -0.98 -4.12 11.56
N GLU A 233 -0.39 -3.90 12.74
CA GLU A 233 -0.50 -4.82 13.88
C GLU A 233 -1.92 -4.96 14.43
N SER A 234 -2.68 -3.88 14.42
CA SER A 234 -4.08 -3.85 14.85
C SER A 234 -5.05 -4.49 13.84
N GLN A 235 -4.61 -4.75 12.61
CA GLN A 235 -5.44 -5.29 11.54
C GLN A 235 -5.44 -6.81 11.54
N ARG A 236 -6.62 -7.38 11.20
CA ARG A 236 -6.79 -8.79 10.86
C ARG A 236 -7.33 -8.89 9.45
N SER A 237 -6.72 -9.76 8.64
CA SER A 237 -7.12 -9.95 7.24
C SER A 237 -7.43 -11.40 6.97
N SER A 238 -8.52 -11.64 6.23
CA SER A 238 -8.82 -12.90 5.57
C SER A 238 -8.46 -12.73 4.10
N ILE A 239 -7.64 -13.61 3.57
CA ILE A 239 -7.12 -13.52 2.21
C ILE A 239 -7.34 -14.87 1.53
N GLY A 240 -7.61 -14.86 0.24
CA GLY A 240 -7.75 -16.05 -0.58
C GLY A 240 -7.68 -15.69 -2.05
N HIS A 241 -7.68 -16.71 -2.89
CA HIS A 241 -7.77 -16.56 -4.33
C HIS A 241 -9.04 -17.23 -4.84
N TYR A 242 -9.60 -16.69 -5.91
CA TYR A 242 -10.85 -17.19 -6.48
C TYR A 242 -10.69 -17.48 -7.97
N GLU A 243 -11.48 -18.40 -8.44
CA GLU A 243 -11.62 -18.76 -9.84
C GLU A 243 -13.11 -19.04 -10.08
N LEU A 244 -13.70 -18.38 -11.07
CA LEU A 244 -15.13 -18.44 -11.38
C LEU A 244 -15.31 -18.67 -12.87
N GLU A 245 -16.27 -19.52 -13.21
CA GLU A 245 -16.76 -19.66 -14.58
C GLU A 245 -17.71 -18.49 -14.93
N ASP A 246 -18.03 -18.32 -16.21
CA ASP A 246 -18.83 -17.22 -16.73
C ASP A 246 -20.22 -17.08 -16.08
N ASP A 247 -20.79 -18.18 -15.58
CA ASP A 247 -22.11 -18.27 -14.96
C ASP A 247 -22.06 -18.46 -13.42
N GLU A 248 -20.88 -18.31 -12.82
CA GLU A 248 -20.68 -18.45 -11.38
C GLU A 248 -20.59 -17.11 -10.65
N ALA A 249 -20.90 -17.15 -9.37
CA ALA A 249 -20.73 -16.05 -8.44
C ALA A 249 -20.12 -16.56 -7.12
N LEU A 250 -19.16 -15.83 -6.57
CA LEU A 250 -18.63 -16.09 -5.25
C LEU A 250 -19.33 -15.20 -4.22
N ILE A 251 -20.01 -15.81 -3.27
CA ILE A 251 -20.65 -15.11 -2.16
C ILE A 251 -19.74 -15.22 -0.92
N ILE A 252 -19.22 -14.09 -0.47
CA ILE A 252 -18.41 -13.98 0.74
C ILE A 252 -19.31 -13.48 1.87
N SER A 253 -19.54 -14.30 2.90
CA SER A 253 -20.34 -13.94 4.05
C SER A 253 -19.45 -13.68 5.24
N VAL A 254 -19.50 -12.48 5.81
CA VAL A 254 -18.73 -12.09 7.00
C VAL A 254 -19.66 -11.49 8.04
N LYS A 255 -19.42 -11.81 9.32
CA LYS A 255 -20.15 -11.16 10.40
C LYS A 255 -19.76 -9.70 10.50
N GLU A 256 -20.73 -8.82 10.72
CA GLU A 256 -20.46 -7.42 10.99
C GLU A 256 -19.55 -7.28 12.22
N CYS A 257 -18.51 -6.48 12.08
CA CYS A 257 -17.65 -6.10 13.20
C CYS A 257 -18.20 -4.82 13.84
N THR A 258 -18.83 -4.97 15.00
CA THR A 258 -19.48 -3.86 15.72
C THR A 258 -18.52 -3.04 16.58
N ASP A 259 -17.36 -3.58 16.90
CA ASP A 259 -16.35 -3.00 17.79
C ASP A 259 -15.04 -2.62 17.07
N CYS A 260 -15.02 -2.71 15.75
CA CYS A 260 -13.87 -2.24 14.95
C CYS A 260 -14.17 -0.89 14.28
N SER A 261 -13.14 -0.06 14.14
CA SER A 261 -13.20 1.22 13.44
C SER A 261 -13.46 1.05 11.94
N TYR A 262 -12.91 0.00 11.33
CA TYR A 262 -12.99 -0.28 9.91
C TYR A 262 -13.24 -1.76 9.64
N GLN A 263 -14.08 -2.05 8.67
CA GLN A 263 -14.25 -3.37 8.07
C GLN A 263 -14.54 -3.18 6.59
N GLY A 264 -13.78 -3.86 5.74
CA GLY A 264 -13.94 -3.77 4.29
C GLY A 264 -13.56 -5.06 3.59
N ALA A 265 -13.99 -5.18 2.35
CA ALA A 265 -13.59 -6.22 1.40
C ALA A 265 -13.12 -5.57 0.11
N GLN A 266 -12.14 -6.17 -0.54
CA GLN A 266 -11.61 -5.70 -1.81
C GLN A 266 -11.21 -6.87 -2.69
N VAL A 267 -11.15 -6.66 -3.98
CA VAL A 267 -10.55 -7.57 -4.95
C VAL A 267 -9.19 -7.03 -5.40
N GLY A 268 -8.29 -7.95 -5.69
CA GLY A 268 -6.98 -7.66 -6.24
C GLY A 268 -6.69 -8.53 -7.45
N SER A 269 -5.60 -8.22 -8.15
CA SER A 269 -5.12 -9.00 -9.27
C SER A 269 -4.01 -9.98 -8.86
N ASP A 270 -3.68 -10.91 -9.75
CA ASP A 270 -2.53 -11.81 -9.59
C ASP A 270 -1.18 -11.05 -9.51
N TRP A 271 -1.16 -9.77 -9.92
CA TRP A 271 -0.03 -8.86 -9.74
C TRP A 271 0.12 -8.34 -8.30
N TYR A 272 -0.71 -8.83 -7.38
CA TYR A 272 -0.74 -8.48 -5.97
C TYR A 272 -0.96 -6.97 -5.73
N VAL A 273 -1.92 -6.41 -6.43
CA VAL A 273 -2.35 -5.02 -6.31
C VAL A 273 -3.88 -4.94 -6.28
N SER A 274 -4.41 -3.88 -5.68
CA SER A 274 -5.83 -3.53 -5.84
C SER A 274 -6.18 -3.35 -7.32
N THR A 275 -7.42 -3.62 -7.68
CA THR A 275 -7.92 -3.36 -9.04
C THR A 275 -8.31 -1.89 -9.20
N ASP A 276 -8.87 -1.50 -10.36
CA ASP A 276 -9.30 -0.12 -10.63
C ASP A 276 -10.49 0.25 -9.75
N TYR A 277 -10.21 0.87 -8.61
CA TYR A 277 -11.22 1.36 -7.66
C TYR A 277 -11.71 2.78 -7.94
N GLU A 278 -11.08 3.51 -8.87
CA GLU A 278 -11.49 4.87 -9.23
C GLU A 278 -12.72 4.86 -10.16
N THR A 279 -12.80 3.88 -11.03
CA THR A 279 -13.86 3.81 -12.05
C THR A 279 -14.79 2.62 -11.86
N HIS A 280 -14.46 1.69 -10.98
CA HIS A 280 -15.21 0.47 -10.69
C HIS A 280 -15.32 0.25 -9.19
N GLN A 281 -16.42 -0.36 -8.75
CA GLN A 281 -16.58 -0.78 -7.36
C GLN A 281 -15.83 -2.10 -7.13
N THR A 282 -14.57 -2.00 -6.73
CA THR A 282 -13.69 -3.14 -6.46
C THR A 282 -13.38 -3.32 -4.98
N SER A 283 -13.90 -2.42 -4.16
CA SER A 283 -13.89 -2.49 -2.70
C SER A 283 -15.25 -2.07 -2.15
N LEU A 284 -15.55 -2.51 -0.94
CA LEU A 284 -16.75 -2.15 -0.21
C LEU A 284 -16.46 -2.13 1.29
N THR A 285 -16.76 -1.00 1.93
CA THR A 285 -16.64 -0.87 3.38
C THR A 285 -17.95 -1.22 4.08
N LYS A 286 -17.90 -1.42 5.41
CA LYS A 286 -19.11 -1.63 6.19
C LYS A 286 -20.09 -0.45 6.17
N ALA A 287 -19.62 0.77 5.94
CA ALA A 287 -20.48 1.95 5.80
C ALA A 287 -21.23 1.98 4.46
N GLN A 288 -20.69 1.31 3.45
CA GLN A 288 -21.28 1.21 2.12
C GLN A 288 -22.12 -0.07 1.93
N ALA A 289 -21.94 -1.06 2.82
CA ALA A 289 -22.57 -2.35 2.72
C ALA A 289 -23.87 -2.41 3.52
N ASP A 290 -24.84 -3.18 3.01
CA ASP A 290 -26.02 -3.54 3.79
C ASP A 290 -25.68 -4.67 4.77
N VAL A 291 -26.13 -4.54 6.01
CA VAL A 291 -26.07 -5.60 7.01
C VAL A 291 -27.40 -6.30 7.04
N ASP A 292 -27.41 -7.58 6.75
CA ASP A 292 -28.61 -8.38 6.79
C ASP A 292 -29.18 -8.53 8.22
N PRO A 293 -30.48 -8.89 8.38
CA PRO A 293 -31.08 -9.05 9.73
C PRO A 293 -30.39 -10.06 10.65
N ASP A 294 -29.58 -10.96 10.11
CA ASP A 294 -28.76 -11.92 10.86
C ASP A 294 -27.39 -11.35 11.32
N GLY A 295 -27.12 -10.07 11.05
CA GLY A 295 -25.87 -9.42 11.40
C GLY A 295 -24.69 -9.82 10.49
N VAL A 296 -25.00 -10.25 9.27
CA VAL A 296 -24.00 -10.70 8.28
C VAL A 296 -23.98 -9.74 7.07
N ILE A 297 -22.78 -9.37 6.65
CA ILE A 297 -22.55 -8.67 5.38
C ILE A 297 -22.23 -9.74 4.32
N ARG A 298 -22.89 -9.63 3.15
CA ARG A 298 -22.67 -10.55 2.03
C ARG A 298 -22.16 -9.81 0.82
N PHE A 299 -20.88 -10.07 0.49
CA PHE A 299 -20.25 -9.57 -0.72
C PHE A 299 -20.46 -10.57 -1.86
N CYS A 300 -20.94 -10.09 -3.01
CA CYS A 300 -21.12 -10.91 -4.19
C CYS A 300 -20.08 -10.52 -5.25
N LEU A 301 -19.22 -11.47 -5.61
CA LEU A 301 -18.30 -11.35 -6.75
C LEU A 301 -18.86 -12.16 -7.92
N LEU A 302 -19.04 -11.50 -9.06
CA LEU A 302 -19.44 -12.13 -10.32
C LEU A 302 -18.20 -12.28 -11.22
N TYR A 303 -18.20 -13.24 -12.12
CA TYR A 303 -17.16 -13.38 -13.15
C TYR A 303 -16.94 -12.08 -13.93
N THR A 304 -18.00 -11.34 -14.21
CA THR A 304 -17.96 -10.03 -14.87
C THR A 304 -17.63 -8.86 -13.94
N SER A 305 -17.40 -9.13 -12.66
CA SER A 305 -16.91 -8.12 -11.70
C SER A 305 -15.46 -7.81 -12.00
N PRO A 306 -15.07 -6.60 -11.99
CA PRO A 306 -14.50 -5.88 -13.10
C PRO A 306 -13.13 -6.37 -13.50
N SER A 307 -13.01 -6.87 -14.71
CA SER A 307 -11.82 -6.54 -15.47
C SER A 307 -11.75 -5.01 -15.60
N PRO A 308 -10.59 -4.36 -15.50
CA PRO A 308 -10.44 -2.90 -15.59
C PRO A 308 -11.01 -2.26 -16.85
N ARG A 309 -11.61 -3.03 -17.74
CA ARG A 309 -12.18 -2.59 -19.03
C ARG A 309 -13.67 -2.80 -19.21
N ASP A 310 -14.36 -3.44 -18.25
CA ASP A 310 -15.80 -3.62 -18.40
C ASP A 310 -16.54 -2.39 -17.87
N ARG A 311 -17.02 -1.55 -18.79
CA ARG A 311 -17.71 -0.28 -18.52
C ARG A 311 -19.14 -0.43 -17.99
N THR A 312 -19.56 -1.61 -17.64
CA THR A 312 -20.85 -1.85 -17.04
C THR A 312 -20.74 -1.77 -15.52
N ARG A 313 -21.23 -0.70 -14.94
CA ARG A 313 -21.48 -0.59 -13.50
C ARG A 313 -22.37 -1.75 -13.07
N SER A 314 -21.79 -2.79 -12.51
CA SER A 314 -22.57 -3.75 -11.74
C SER A 314 -22.98 -3.10 -10.44
N ARG A 315 -24.12 -2.41 -10.43
CA ARG A 315 -24.80 -2.15 -9.15
C ARG A 315 -25.15 -3.53 -8.61
N MET A 316 -24.66 -3.84 -7.41
CA MET A 316 -25.26 -4.94 -6.66
C MET A 316 -26.76 -4.69 -6.58
N PRO A 317 -27.60 -5.70 -6.88
CA PRO A 317 -29.02 -5.51 -6.68
C PRO A 317 -29.22 -5.24 -5.20
N SER A 318 -29.80 -4.08 -4.87
CA SER A 318 -30.42 -3.89 -3.57
C SER A 318 -31.37 -5.05 -3.38
N SER A 319 -31.20 -5.80 -2.29
CA SER A 319 -31.99 -6.96 -1.90
C SER A 319 -33.48 -6.73 -2.17
N ALA A 320 -34.07 -7.64 -2.94
CA ALA A 320 -35.51 -7.86 -2.91
C ALA A 320 -35.83 -8.82 -1.74
#